data_7811c7a1749a608c4a7d1619fe12b7e7
#
_entry.id   7811c7a1749a608c4a7d1619fe12b7e7
#
_cell.length_a   1.000
_cell.length_b   1.000
_cell.length_c   1.000
_cell.angle_alpha   90.00
_cell.angle_beta   90.00
_cell.angle_gamma   90.00
#
_symmetry.space_group_name_H-M   'P 1'
#
loop_
_entity.id
_entity.type
_entity.pdbx_description
1 polymer ?
#
loop_
_entity_poly.entity_id
_entity_poly.type
_entity_poly.pdbx_seq_one_letter_code
_entity_poly.pdbx_strand_id
1 'polypeptide(L)'
;MCHKITVILFLILSFNGNSFAQQVLPASLEKLFTKGVESLKSGDLDTAEKTFSEALRKGGKHPLVYHNLGVISQQRGDHRQAVARFRAAIRLQPDHGPSRLLIGSSLLALGKNAEAVRELERAVSLLPEEPQARLLLARAHEVSGDRLAAVKEYQKLVELAPREEEYAYQLGRAYLKLSEWCYQQIARLDSDSARLRQSLGQEYLLQGKYDLAIDAYRQAARSDPKLPEIHLALALIYLELKRYDDAMEEIELELKLVPESKTAQETKKKIEAAKAASSQ
;
A
#
# COMPACT_ATOMS: atom_id res chain seq x y z
N MET A 1 20.10 1.24 -9.69
CA MET A 1 19.99 -0.01 -10.48
C MET A 1 18.51 -0.33 -10.60
N CYS A 2 17.92 -0.05 -11.76
CA CYS A 2 16.50 -0.32 -12.03
C CYS A 2 16.28 -1.83 -12.16
N HIS A 3 15.67 -2.45 -11.17
CA HIS A 3 15.11 -3.78 -11.34
C HIS A 3 13.92 -3.67 -12.31
N LYS A 4 14.12 -4.18 -13.51
CA LYS A 4 13.05 -4.45 -14.47
C LYS A 4 12.13 -5.46 -13.81
N ILE A 5 11.01 -4.98 -13.28
CA ILE A 5 9.89 -5.85 -12.86
C ILE A 5 9.26 -6.36 -14.16
N THR A 6 9.77 -7.46 -14.64
CA THR A 6 9.14 -8.23 -15.71
C THR A 6 7.97 -8.98 -15.08
N VAL A 7 6.83 -8.29 -14.94
CA VAL A 7 5.57 -8.94 -14.59
C VAL A 7 5.08 -9.64 -15.85
N ILE A 8 5.56 -10.88 -16.06
CA ILE A 8 4.95 -11.78 -17.04
C ILE A 8 3.68 -12.30 -16.38
N LEU A 9 2.58 -11.59 -16.62
CA LEU A 9 1.27 -12.01 -16.16
C LEU A 9 0.76 -13.13 -17.05
N PHE A 10 1.12 -14.38 -16.72
CA PHE A 10 0.44 -15.56 -17.23
C PHE A 10 -0.89 -15.72 -16.51
N LEU A 11 -1.89 -14.91 -16.88
CA LEU A 11 -3.28 -15.21 -16.53
C LEU A 11 -3.80 -16.27 -17.52
N ILE A 12 -3.33 -17.52 -17.37
CA ILE A 12 -4.07 -18.67 -17.83
C ILE A 12 -5.09 -18.95 -16.73
N LEU A 13 -6.27 -18.42 -16.93
CA LEU A 13 -7.42 -18.60 -16.07
C LEU A 13 -7.83 -20.07 -16.04
N SER A 14 -7.44 -20.77 -14.97
CA SER A 14 -8.22 -21.90 -14.45
C SER A 14 -9.38 -21.28 -13.67
N PHE A 15 -10.41 -20.80 -14.34
CA PHE A 15 -11.64 -20.36 -13.68
C PHE A 15 -12.48 -21.59 -13.32
N ASN A 16 -12.44 -21.97 -12.04
CA ASN A 16 -13.50 -22.79 -11.46
C ASN A 16 -14.73 -21.92 -11.19
N GLY A 17 -15.73 -22.13 -11.99
CA GLY A 17 -17.16 -21.97 -11.76
C GLY A 17 -17.68 -20.72 -11.07
N ASN A 18 -18.18 -19.75 -11.88
CA ASN A 18 -19.57 -19.28 -11.75
C ASN A 18 -19.93 -18.48 -13.00
N SER A 19 -20.96 -18.97 -13.66
CA SER A 19 -21.92 -18.35 -14.57
C SER A 19 -21.61 -16.92 -15.10
N PHE A 20 -20.54 -16.75 -15.88
CA PHE A 20 -20.49 -15.71 -16.89
C PHE A 20 -21.04 -16.36 -18.16
N ALA A 21 -21.99 -15.71 -18.81
CA ALA A 21 -22.38 -16.10 -20.16
C ALA A 21 -21.14 -16.01 -21.06
N GLN A 22 -20.41 -17.12 -21.13
CA GLN A 22 -19.22 -17.27 -21.94
C GLN A 22 -19.68 -17.06 -23.37
N GLN A 23 -19.43 -15.90 -23.95
CA GLN A 23 -19.62 -15.74 -25.40
C GLN A 23 -18.64 -16.73 -26.03
N VAL A 24 -19.21 -17.88 -26.45
CA VAL A 24 -18.46 -18.94 -27.10
C VAL A 24 -17.84 -18.36 -28.36
N LEU A 25 -16.53 -18.49 -28.48
CA LEU A 25 -15.83 -18.03 -29.66
C LEU A 25 -16.37 -18.84 -30.86
N PRO A 26 -16.80 -18.21 -31.98
CA PRO A 26 -17.24 -18.94 -33.14
C PRO A 26 -16.20 -19.96 -33.59
N ALA A 27 -16.60 -21.19 -33.88
CA ALA A 27 -15.70 -22.27 -34.28
C ALA A 27 -14.79 -21.91 -35.48
N SER A 28 -15.24 -21.02 -36.34
CA SER A 28 -14.47 -20.49 -37.48
C SER A 28 -13.27 -19.62 -37.02
N LEU A 29 -13.30 -19.09 -35.78
CA LEU A 29 -12.25 -18.21 -35.23
C LEU A 29 -11.38 -18.93 -34.22
N GLU A 30 -11.76 -20.11 -33.75
CA GLU A 30 -11.09 -20.87 -32.71
C GLU A 30 -9.62 -21.17 -33.08
N LYS A 31 -9.36 -21.63 -34.29
CA LYS A 31 -7.99 -21.90 -34.78
C LYS A 31 -7.12 -20.65 -34.80
N LEU A 32 -7.68 -19.52 -35.25
CA LEU A 32 -6.94 -18.25 -35.25
C LEU A 32 -6.69 -17.77 -33.84
N PHE A 33 -7.67 -17.89 -32.95
CA PHE A 33 -7.53 -17.51 -31.57
C PHE A 33 -6.46 -18.33 -30.87
N THR A 34 -6.48 -19.66 -30.99
CA THR A 34 -5.47 -20.56 -30.41
C THR A 34 -4.08 -20.23 -30.92
N LYS A 35 -3.90 -20.08 -32.24
CA LYS A 35 -2.61 -19.68 -32.83
C LYS A 35 -2.13 -18.33 -32.31
N GLY A 36 -3.03 -17.34 -32.19
CA GLY A 36 -2.68 -16.03 -31.67
C GLY A 36 -2.23 -16.09 -30.20
N VAL A 37 -2.90 -16.88 -29.37
CA VAL A 37 -2.54 -17.11 -27.96
C VAL A 37 -1.20 -17.82 -27.83
N GLU A 38 -0.93 -18.85 -28.65
CA GLU A 38 0.34 -19.55 -28.69
C GLU A 38 1.51 -18.61 -29.06
N SER A 39 1.31 -17.79 -30.10
CA SER A 39 2.31 -16.79 -30.50
C SER A 39 2.55 -15.76 -29.40
N LEU A 40 1.47 -15.33 -28.70
CA LEU A 40 1.60 -14.39 -27.58
C LEU A 40 2.38 -15.02 -26.41
N LYS A 41 2.14 -16.30 -26.10
CA LYS A 41 2.85 -17.05 -25.07
C LYS A 41 4.32 -17.24 -25.40
N SER A 42 4.67 -17.46 -26.67
CA SER A 42 6.07 -17.58 -27.11
C SER A 42 6.79 -16.23 -27.23
N GLY A 43 6.09 -15.11 -27.03
CA GLY A 43 6.65 -13.78 -27.18
C GLY A 43 6.71 -13.26 -28.61
N ASP A 44 6.19 -14.01 -29.60
CA ASP A 44 6.10 -13.56 -30.99
C ASP A 44 4.89 -12.62 -31.15
N LEU A 45 5.12 -11.36 -30.75
CA LEU A 45 4.09 -10.34 -30.75
C LEU A 45 3.60 -9.98 -32.15
N ASP A 46 4.46 -10.10 -33.16
CA ASP A 46 4.13 -9.74 -34.55
C ASP A 46 3.16 -10.77 -35.16
N THR A 47 3.47 -12.07 -34.99
CA THR A 47 2.58 -13.15 -35.42
C THR A 47 1.26 -13.14 -34.63
N ALA A 48 1.32 -12.86 -33.31
CA ALA A 48 0.13 -12.75 -32.48
C ALA A 48 -0.78 -11.61 -32.97
N GLU A 49 -0.23 -10.42 -33.20
CA GLU A 49 -1.02 -9.28 -33.69
C GLU A 49 -1.63 -9.51 -35.05
N LYS A 50 -0.84 -10.05 -36.00
CA LYS A 50 -1.31 -10.41 -37.33
C LYS A 50 -2.48 -11.40 -37.26
N THR A 51 -2.36 -12.42 -36.41
CA THR A 51 -3.36 -13.47 -36.25
C THR A 51 -4.66 -12.95 -35.63
N PHE A 52 -4.58 -12.16 -34.56
CA PHE A 52 -5.77 -11.53 -33.96
C PHE A 52 -6.40 -10.47 -34.87
N SER A 53 -5.61 -9.74 -35.65
CA SER A 53 -6.11 -8.79 -36.64
C SER A 53 -6.83 -9.49 -37.78
N GLU A 54 -6.36 -10.67 -38.18
CA GLU A 54 -7.06 -11.52 -39.16
C GLU A 54 -8.39 -12.02 -38.59
N ALA A 55 -8.43 -12.43 -37.32
CA ALA A 55 -9.67 -12.81 -36.64
C ALA A 55 -10.69 -11.66 -36.66
N LEU A 56 -10.29 -10.42 -36.39
CA LEU A 56 -11.18 -9.25 -36.52
C LEU A 56 -11.71 -9.04 -37.92
N ARG A 57 -10.87 -9.19 -38.96
CA ARG A 57 -11.30 -9.06 -40.37
C ARG A 57 -12.33 -10.12 -40.79
N LYS A 58 -12.24 -11.31 -40.20
CA LYS A 58 -13.20 -12.42 -40.42
C LYS A 58 -14.49 -12.28 -39.59
N GLY A 59 -14.75 -11.11 -39.02
CA GLY A 59 -15.95 -10.82 -38.24
C GLY A 59 -15.84 -11.16 -36.75
N GLY A 60 -14.65 -11.50 -36.28
CA GLY A 60 -14.37 -11.85 -34.89
C GLY A 60 -14.36 -10.66 -33.92
N LYS A 61 -15.42 -9.83 -33.93
CA LYS A 61 -15.62 -8.78 -32.91
C LYS A 61 -15.95 -9.44 -31.58
N HIS A 62 -14.94 -10.00 -30.95
CA HIS A 62 -15.06 -10.73 -29.68
C HIS A 62 -14.23 -10.05 -28.59
N PRO A 63 -14.72 -9.95 -27.32
CA PRO A 63 -14.01 -9.29 -26.23
C PRO A 63 -12.57 -9.81 -26.06
N LEU A 64 -12.38 -11.13 -26.11
CA LEU A 64 -11.05 -11.75 -25.94
C LEU A 64 -10.07 -11.39 -27.06
N VAL A 65 -10.52 -11.18 -28.30
CA VAL A 65 -9.63 -10.74 -29.39
C VAL A 65 -9.12 -9.33 -29.13
N TYR A 66 -10.00 -8.42 -28.74
CA TYR A 66 -9.60 -7.05 -28.38
C TYR A 66 -8.73 -7.03 -27.12
N HIS A 67 -9.03 -7.88 -26.13
CA HIS A 67 -8.21 -8.04 -24.93
C HIS A 67 -6.77 -8.42 -25.30
N ASN A 68 -6.58 -9.48 -26.08
CA ASN A 68 -5.25 -9.95 -26.47
C ASN A 68 -4.49 -8.93 -27.32
N LEU A 69 -5.16 -8.23 -28.25
CA LEU A 69 -4.55 -7.10 -28.94
C LEU A 69 -4.12 -5.98 -28.00
N GLY A 70 -4.90 -5.73 -26.94
CA GLY A 70 -4.53 -4.80 -25.88
C GLY A 70 -3.28 -5.26 -25.11
N VAL A 71 -3.19 -6.55 -24.78
CA VAL A 71 -2.00 -7.14 -24.13
C VAL A 71 -0.76 -6.96 -25.01
N ILE A 72 -0.86 -7.23 -26.30
CA ILE A 72 0.26 -7.02 -27.25
C ILE A 72 0.71 -5.56 -27.25
N SER A 73 -0.25 -4.63 -27.35
CA SER A 73 0.08 -3.19 -27.31
C SER A 73 0.76 -2.80 -26.00
N GLN A 74 0.29 -3.33 -24.84
CA GLN A 74 0.88 -3.08 -23.55
C GLN A 74 2.30 -3.64 -23.44
N GLN A 75 2.55 -4.85 -23.95
CA GLN A 75 3.90 -5.46 -23.95
C GLN A 75 4.90 -4.69 -24.83
N ARG A 76 4.42 -4.04 -25.89
CA ARG A 76 5.23 -3.11 -26.71
C ARG A 76 5.41 -1.72 -26.08
N GLY A 77 4.79 -1.46 -24.93
CA GLY A 77 4.83 -0.16 -24.25
C GLY A 77 3.85 0.88 -24.85
N ASP A 78 3.04 0.52 -25.84
CA ASP A 78 2.01 1.43 -26.35
C ASP A 78 0.75 1.38 -25.47
N HIS A 79 0.87 2.02 -24.30
CA HIS A 79 -0.20 2.07 -23.32
C HIS A 79 -1.45 2.81 -23.82
N ARG A 80 -1.30 3.77 -24.76
CA ARG A 80 -2.44 4.48 -25.34
C ARG A 80 -3.28 3.52 -26.20
N GLN A 81 -2.61 2.77 -27.07
CA GLN A 81 -3.28 1.78 -27.92
C GLN A 81 -3.85 0.64 -27.07
N ALA A 82 -3.11 0.18 -26.04
CA ALA A 82 -3.58 -0.83 -25.10
C ALA A 82 -4.93 -0.44 -24.47
N VAL A 83 -5.02 0.78 -23.91
CA VAL A 83 -6.28 1.30 -23.35
C VAL A 83 -7.40 1.31 -24.38
N ALA A 84 -7.13 1.74 -25.63
CA ALA A 84 -8.13 1.76 -26.69
C ALA A 84 -8.65 0.34 -27.01
N ARG A 85 -7.75 -0.64 -27.08
CA ARG A 85 -8.09 -2.06 -27.34
C ARG A 85 -8.87 -2.68 -26.17
N PHE A 86 -8.42 -2.48 -24.93
CA PHE A 86 -9.15 -2.97 -23.75
C PHE A 86 -10.53 -2.30 -23.60
N ARG A 87 -10.65 -1.02 -23.91
CA ARG A 87 -11.96 -0.34 -23.97
C ARG A 87 -12.87 -0.92 -25.05
N ALA A 88 -12.33 -1.40 -26.15
CA ALA A 88 -13.11 -2.12 -27.14
C ALA A 88 -13.60 -3.47 -26.59
N ALA A 89 -12.80 -4.18 -25.81
CA ALA A 89 -13.19 -5.40 -25.14
C ALA A 89 -14.35 -5.15 -24.14
N ILE A 90 -14.23 -4.15 -23.27
CA ILE A 90 -15.29 -3.85 -22.27
C ILE A 90 -16.54 -3.22 -22.86
N ARG A 91 -16.50 -2.66 -24.06
CA ARG A 91 -17.73 -2.26 -24.78
C ARG A 91 -18.55 -3.47 -25.22
N LEU A 92 -17.90 -4.58 -25.54
CA LEU A 92 -18.56 -5.83 -25.92
C LEU A 92 -18.96 -6.65 -24.68
N GLN A 93 -18.17 -6.59 -23.65
CA GLN A 93 -18.41 -7.28 -22.37
C GLN A 93 -18.08 -6.35 -21.21
N PRO A 94 -19.03 -5.58 -20.67
CA PRO A 94 -18.80 -4.56 -19.64
C PRO A 94 -18.24 -5.08 -18.32
N ASP A 95 -18.46 -6.34 -18.00
CA ASP A 95 -18.01 -7.05 -16.81
C ASP A 95 -16.70 -7.84 -17.02
N HIS A 96 -15.97 -7.59 -18.11
CA HIS A 96 -14.68 -8.22 -18.35
C HIS A 96 -13.60 -7.64 -17.42
N GLY A 97 -13.52 -8.17 -16.20
CA GLY A 97 -12.59 -7.74 -15.13
C GLY A 97 -11.13 -7.68 -15.56
N PRO A 98 -10.56 -8.70 -16.26
CA PRO A 98 -9.18 -8.67 -16.72
C PRO A 98 -8.85 -7.48 -17.62
N SER A 99 -9.75 -7.09 -18.53
CA SER A 99 -9.52 -5.89 -19.37
C SER A 99 -9.54 -4.60 -18.54
N ARG A 100 -10.42 -4.48 -17.54
CA ARG A 100 -10.43 -3.31 -16.64
C ARG A 100 -9.16 -3.22 -15.81
N LEU A 101 -8.68 -4.35 -15.31
CA LEU A 101 -7.39 -4.42 -14.60
C LEU A 101 -6.25 -3.86 -15.46
N LEU A 102 -6.15 -4.31 -16.71
CA LEU A 102 -5.08 -3.89 -17.62
C LEU A 102 -5.28 -2.47 -18.17
N ILE A 103 -6.52 -1.97 -18.27
CA ILE A 103 -6.77 -0.53 -18.48
C ILE A 103 -6.17 0.27 -17.33
N GLY A 104 -6.47 -0.10 -16.09
CA GLY A 104 -5.94 0.59 -14.91
C GLY A 104 -4.41 0.60 -14.88
N SER A 105 -3.78 -0.54 -15.12
CA SER A 105 -2.31 -0.65 -15.23
C SER A 105 -1.75 0.26 -16.32
N SER A 106 -2.35 0.27 -17.51
CA SER A 106 -1.90 1.12 -18.62
C SER A 106 -2.13 2.61 -18.35
N LEU A 107 -3.22 2.97 -17.65
CA LEU A 107 -3.51 4.35 -17.26
C LEU A 107 -2.51 4.86 -16.22
N LEU A 108 -2.07 4.02 -15.28
CA LEU A 108 -1.00 4.34 -14.34
C LEU A 108 0.32 4.63 -15.08
N ALA A 109 0.67 3.81 -16.07
CA ALA A 109 1.85 4.04 -16.90
C ALA A 109 1.77 5.35 -17.71
N LEU A 110 0.57 5.81 -18.02
CA LEU A 110 0.31 7.09 -18.70
C LEU A 110 0.17 8.29 -17.74
N GLY A 111 0.31 8.08 -16.42
CA GLY A 111 0.11 9.12 -15.40
C GLY A 111 -1.34 9.58 -15.23
N LYS A 112 -2.31 8.83 -15.76
CA LYS A 112 -3.75 9.13 -15.67
C LYS A 112 -4.37 8.53 -14.41
N ASN A 113 -3.85 8.96 -13.25
CA ASN A 113 -4.08 8.30 -11.97
C ASN A 113 -5.57 8.24 -11.58
N ALA A 114 -6.32 9.32 -11.74
CA ALA A 114 -7.75 9.36 -11.39
C ALA A 114 -8.60 8.43 -12.28
N GLU A 115 -8.25 8.27 -13.57
CA GLU A 115 -8.91 7.29 -14.43
C GLU A 115 -8.53 5.86 -14.03
N ALA A 116 -7.25 5.65 -13.67
CA ALA A 116 -6.76 4.35 -13.22
C ALA A 116 -7.49 3.87 -11.96
N VAL A 117 -7.66 4.73 -10.96
CA VAL A 117 -8.43 4.39 -9.74
C VAL A 117 -9.82 3.88 -10.10
N ARG A 118 -10.58 4.62 -10.89
CA ARG A 118 -11.96 4.21 -11.26
C ARG A 118 -12.03 2.85 -11.97
N GLU A 119 -11.11 2.59 -12.90
CA GLU A 119 -11.10 1.30 -13.62
C GLU A 119 -10.63 0.15 -12.70
N LEU A 120 -9.70 0.41 -11.79
CA LEU A 120 -9.21 -0.58 -10.83
C LEU A 120 -10.23 -0.89 -9.72
N GLU A 121 -11.00 0.09 -9.24
CA GLU A 121 -12.13 -0.14 -8.35
C GLU A 121 -13.15 -1.10 -8.98
N ARG A 122 -13.46 -0.86 -10.26
CA ARG A 122 -14.34 -1.79 -11.01
C ARG A 122 -13.69 -3.15 -11.22
N ALA A 123 -12.37 -3.20 -11.49
CA ALA A 123 -11.66 -4.47 -11.62
C ALA A 123 -11.70 -5.26 -10.30
N VAL A 124 -11.43 -4.63 -9.16
CA VAL A 124 -11.52 -5.27 -7.82
C VAL A 124 -12.93 -5.77 -7.53
N SER A 125 -13.98 -5.01 -7.91
CA SER A 125 -15.36 -5.46 -7.72
C SER A 125 -15.73 -6.70 -8.56
N LEU A 126 -15.10 -6.86 -9.72
CA LEU A 126 -15.32 -8.00 -10.63
C LEU A 126 -14.38 -9.18 -10.35
N LEU A 127 -13.24 -8.91 -9.72
CA LEU A 127 -12.19 -9.88 -9.43
C LEU A 127 -11.79 -9.76 -7.94
N PRO A 128 -12.69 -10.03 -6.99
CA PRO A 128 -12.45 -9.76 -5.57
C PRO A 128 -11.30 -10.60 -4.98
N GLU A 129 -11.07 -11.79 -5.53
CA GLU A 129 -10.03 -12.73 -5.10
C GLU A 129 -8.71 -12.57 -5.88
N GLU A 130 -8.61 -11.58 -6.77
CA GLU A 130 -7.40 -11.35 -7.56
C GLU A 130 -6.47 -10.36 -6.86
N PRO A 131 -5.35 -10.82 -6.26
CA PRO A 131 -4.45 -9.95 -5.50
C PRO A 131 -3.86 -8.81 -6.34
N GLN A 132 -3.59 -9.08 -7.63
CA GLN A 132 -3.02 -8.09 -8.53
C GLN A 132 -3.94 -6.88 -8.75
N ALA A 133 -5.26 -7.09 -8.74
CA ALA A 133 -6.23 -6.00 -8.88
C ALA A 133 -6.14 -5.04 -7.69
N ARG A 134 -6.09 -5.59 -6.46
CA ARG A 134 -5.94 -4.80 -5.23
C ARG A 134 -4.58 -4.12 -5.15
N LEU A 135 -3.50 -4.83 -5.52
CA LEU A 135 -2.16 -4.25 -5.52
C LEU A 135 -2.07 -3.02 -6.44
N LEU A 136 -2.64 -3.12 -7.63
CA LEU A 136 -2.65 -1.99 -8.57
C LEU A 136 -3.55 -0.86 -8.07
N LEU A 137 -4.69 -1.16 -7.42
CA LEU A 137 -5.57 -0.15 -6.82
C LEU A 137 -4.87 0.58 -5.67
N ALA A 138 -4.19 -0.15 -4.78
CA ALA A 138 -3.39 0.45 -3.70
C ALA A 138 -2.32 1.41 -4.26
N ARG A 139 -1.59 0.98 -5.28
CA ARG A 139 -0.60 1.83 -5.98
C ARG A 139 -1.24 3.06 -6.65
N ALA A 140 -2.42 2.89 -7.25
CA ALA A 140 -3.15 4.00 -7.85
C ALA A 140 -3.54 5.04 -6.80
N HIS A 141 -4.01 4.62 -5.63
CA HIS A 141 -4.30 5.50 -4.49
C HIS A 141 -3.03 6.19 -3.97
N GLU A 142 -1.89 5.47 -3.85
CA GLU A 142 -0.62 6.08 -3.45
C GLU A 142 -0.21 7.24 -4.38
N VAL A 143 -0.21 7.00 -5.71
CA VAL A 143 0.21 8.03 -6.67
C VAL A 143 -0.84 9.15 -6.84
N SER A 144 -2.08 8.91 -6.46
CA SER A 144 -3.14 9.91 -6.39
C SER A 144 -3.12 10.73 -5.09
N GLY A 145 -2.27 10.34 -4.13
CA GLY A 145 -2.14 11.01 -2.83
C GLY A 145 -3.18 10.57 -1.79
N ASP A 146 -4.09 9.64 -2.11
CA ASP A 146 -5.05 9.07 -1.15
C ASP A 146 -4.38 7.95 -0.32
N ARG A 147 -3.59 8.38 0.65
CA ARG A 147 -2.80 7.49 1.50
C ARG A 147 -3.66 6.55 2.33
N LEU A 148 -4.83 7.03 2.78
CA LEU A 148 -5.74 6.23 3.61
C LEU A 148 -6.39 5.11 2.79
N ALA A 149 -6.84 5.40 1.57
CA ALA A 149 -7.36 4.38 0.67
C ALA A 149 -6.28 3.35 0.30
N ALA A 150 -5.04 3.80 0.04
CA ALA A 150 -3.92 2.89 -0.22
C ALA A 150 -3.69 1.91 0.95
N VAL A 151 -3.64 2.41 2.20
CA VAL A 151 -3.51 1.56 3.40
C VAL A 151 -4.64 0.53 3.47
N LYS A 152 -5.89 0.93 3.24
CA LYS A 152 -7.04 0.03 3.26
C LYS A 152 -6.93 -1.10 2.23
N GLU A 153 -6.48 -0.79 1.02
CA GLU A 153 -6.32 -1.83 -0.01
C GLU A 153 -5.14 -2.76 0.29
N TYR A 154 -4.02 -2.26 0.85
CA TYR A 154 -2.92 -3.13 1.32
C TYR A 154 -3.34 -4.00 2.51
N GLN A 155 -4.16 -3.52 3.44
CA GLN A 155 -4.71 -4.35 4.53
C GLN A 155 -5.50 -5.54 3.97
N LYS A 156 -6.44 -5.27 3.05
CA LYS A 156 -7.23 -6.32 2.39
C LYS A 156 -6.35 -7.29 1.59
N LEU A 157 -5.26 -6.80 1.02
CA LEU A 157 -4.31 -7.64 0.28
C LEU A 157 -3.58 -8.62 1.21
N VAL A 158 -3.16 -8.15 2.41
CA VAL A 158 -2.56 -9.02 3.44
C VAL A 158 -3.57 -10.05 3.96
N GLU A 159 -4.85 -9.65 4.14
CA GLU A 159 -5.92 -10.59 4.52
C GLU A 159 -6.15 -11.66 3.46
N LEU A 160 -6.11 -11.28 2.17
CA LEU A 160 -6.31 -12.20 1.04
C LEU A 160 -5.15 -13.18 0.87
N ALA A 161 -3.91 -12.73 1.10
CA ALA A 161 -2.71 -13.53 0.91
C ALA A 161 -1.73 -13.35 2.11
N PRO A 162 -2.04 -13.92 3.29
CA PRO A 162 -1.31 -13.65 4.53
C PRO A 162 0.11 -14.25 4.59
N ARG A 163 0.47 -15.10 3.63
CA ARG A 163 1.81 -15.70 3.53
C ARG A 163 2.75 -14.93 2.60
N GLU A 164 2.24 -13.91 1.91
CA GLU A 164 3.04 -13.08 1.00
C GLU A 164 3.68 -11.93 1.78
N GLU A 165 4.94 -12.08 2.15
CA GLU A 165 5.71 -11.11 2.93
C GLU A 165 5.75 -9.73 2.25
N GLU A 166 5.81 -9.69 0.93
CA GLU A 166 5.81 -8.45 0.15
C GLU A 166 4.59 -7.57 0.44
N TYR A 167 3.39 -8.17 0.63
CA TYR A 167 2.18 -7.41 0.92
C TYR A 167 2.20 -6.80 2.31
N ALA A 168 2.70 -7.53 3.31
CA ALA A 168 2.90 -7.00 4.65
C ALA A 168 3.94 -5.87 4.66
N TYR A 169 5.02 -6.00 3.89
CA TYR A 169 6.03 -4.96 3.71
C TYR A 169 5.44 -3.69 3.06
N GLN A 170 4.66 -3.84 1.99
CA GLN A 170 4.00 -2.69 1.35
C GLN A 170 3.00 -2.00 2.29
N LEU A 171 2.26 -2.76 3.10
CA LEU A 171 1.38 -2.23 4.12
C LEU A 171 2.15 -1.41 5.16
N GLY A 172 3.27 -1.94 5.68
CA GLY A 172 4.14 -1.23 6.61
C GLY A 172 4.64 0.11 6.03
N ARG A 173 5.10 0.10 4.78
CA ARG A 173 5.50 1.31 4.06
C ARG A 173 4.36 2.32 3.89
N ALA A 174 3.16 1.85 3.60
CA ALA A 174 1.99 2.72 3.45
C ALA A 174 1.61 3.39 4.78
N TYR A 175 1.69 2.66 5.90
CA TYR A 175 1.51 3.24 7.25
C TYR A 175 2.56 4.30 7.56
N LEU A 176 3.84 4.06 7.26
CA LEU A 176 4.91 5.05 7.47
C LEU A 176 4.64 6.34 6.68
N LYS A 177 4.27 6.23 5.39
CA LYS A 177 3.91 7.40 4.57
C LYS A 177 2.68 8.14 5.08
N LEU A 178 1.68 7.42 5.61
CA LEU A 178 0.49 8.01 6.22
C LEU A 178 0.86 8.74 7.51
N SER A 179 1.66 8.13 8.37
CA SER A 179 2.15 8.72 9.62
C SER A 179 2.93 10.00 9.34
N GLU A 180 3.91 9.96 8.44
CA GLU A 180 4.68 11.13 8.03
C GLU A 180 3.78 12.27 7.53
N TRP A 181 2.80 11.95 6.70
CA TRP A 181 1.84 12.96 6.23
C TRP A 181 1.02 13.56 7.39
N CYS A 182 0.57 12.74 8.35
CA CYS A 182 -0.16 13.23 9.52
C CYS A 182 0.70 14.21 10.34
N TYR A 183 1.97 13.88 10.59
CA TYR A 183 2.89 14.79 11.29
C TYR A 183 3.12 16.08 10.52
N GLN A 184 3.25 16.01 9.20
CA GLN A 184 3.35 17.21 8.36
C GLN A 184 2.09 18.09 8.44
N GLN A 185 0.89 17.50 8.56
CA GLN A 185 -0.33 18.29 8.76
C GLN A 185 -0.33 18.98 10.14
N ILE A 186 0.08 18.26 11.21
CA ILE A 186 0.21 18.86 12.54
C ILE A 186 1.20 20.02 12.51
N ALA A 187 2.38 19.82 11.91
CA ALA A 187 3.41 20.86 11.81
C ALA A 187 2.96 22.11 11.03
N ARG A 188 2.04 21.93 10.06
CA ARG A 188 1.44 23.06 9.32
C ARG A 188 0.42 23.84 10.13
N LEU A 189 -0.31 23.15 11.03
CA LEU A 189 -1.30 23.77 11.89
C LEU A 189 -0.65 24.45 13.08
N ASP A 190 0.36 23.81 13.66
CA ASP A 190 1.11 24.29 14.80
C ASP A 190 2.53 23.70 14.78
N SER A 191 3.51 24.52 14.41
CA SER A 191 4.92 24.11 14.34
C SER A 191 5.53 23.80 15.72
N ASP A 192 4.91 24.32 16.79
CA ASP A 192 5.33 24.14 18.18
C ASP A 192 4.46 23.11 18.93
N SER A 193 3.67 22.35 18.21
CA SER A 193 2.78 21.34 18.76
C SER A 193 3.51 20.39 19.71
N ALA A 194 3.02 20.29 20.94
CA ALA A 194 3.52 19.35 21.94
C ALA A 194 3.50 17.90 21.44
N ARG A 195 2.46 17.51 20.67
CA ARG A 195 2.34 16.18 20.05
C ARG A 195 3.44 15.92 19.02
N LEU A 196 3.77 16.92 18.21
CA LEU A 196 4.88 16.79 17.23
C LEU A 196 6.22 16.59 17.94
N ARG A 197 6.48 17.36 19.00
CA ARG A 197 7.70 17.25 19.81
C ARG A 197 7.77 15.93 20.58
N GLN A 198 6.65 15.43 21.10
CA GLN A 198 6.54 14.11 21.71
C GLN A 198 6.92 13.00 20.72
N SER A 199 6.39 13.05 19.49
CA SER A 199 6.72 12.09 18.44
C SER A 199 8.21 12.14 18.05
N LEU A 200 8.79 13.34 17.95
CA LEU A 200 10.22 13.52 17.68
C LEU A 200 11.07 12.93 18.80
N GLY A 201 10.67 13.12 20.05
CA GLY A 201 11.30 12.52 21.21
C GLY A 201 11.31 10.99 21.13
N GLN A 202 10.19 10.41 20.77
CA GLN A 202 10.08 8.96 20.58
C GLN A 202 10.99 8.45 19.45
N GLU A 203 11.07 9.17 18.33
CA GLU A 203 11.98 8.81 17.24
C GLU A 203 13.45 8.85 17.67
N TYR A 204 13.88 9.90 18.38
CA TYR A 204 15.23 10.00 18.91
C TYR A 204 15.54 8.88 19.91
N LEU A 205 14.55 8.50 20.74
CA LEU A 205 14.70 7.40 21.69
C LEU A 205 14.94 6.07 20.96
N LEU A 206 14.19 5.78 19.91
CA LEU A 206 14.38 4.58 19.08
C LEU A 206 15.76 4.54 18.39
N GLN A 207 16.34 5.70 18.13
CA GLN A 207 17.69 5.84 17.58
C GLN A 207 18.80 5.80 18.65
N GLY A 208 18.45 5.64 19.93
CA GLY A 208 19.42 5.69 21.05
C GLY A 208 20.00 7.09 21.32
N LYS A 209 19.41 8.14 20.78
CA LYS A 209 19.85 9.54 20.93
C LYS A 209 19.18 10.17 22.15
N TYR A 210 19.57 9.71 23.33
CA TYR A 210 18.90 10.06 24.59
C TYR A 210 18.84 11.57 24.87
N ASP A 211 19.92 12.31 24.63
CA ASP A 211 19.94 13.77 24.89
C ASP A 211 18.94 14.51 24.01
N LEU A 212 18.87 14.17 22.74
CA LEU A 212 17.89 14.75 21.81
C LEU A 212 16.45 14.36 22.15
N ALA A 213 16.25 13.11 22.61
CA ALA A 213 14.94 12.66 23.07
C ALA A 213 14.48 13.44 24.31
N ILE A 214 15.37 13.63 25.30
CA ILE A 214 15.09 14.41 26.51
C ILE A 214 14.71 15.85 26.13
N ASP A 215 15.48 16.48 25.25
CA ASP A 215 15.18 17.86 24.82
C ASP A 215 13.83 17.97 24.12
N ALA A 216 13.51 17.04 23.25
CA ALA A 216 12.23 17.03 22.56
C ALA A 216 11.04 16.81 23.51
N TYR A 217 11.15 15.86 24.44
CA TYR A 217 10.10 15.62 25.45
C TYR A 217 9.96 16.81 26.41
N ARG A 218 11.05 17.44 26.85
CA ARG A 218 10.98 18.65 27.67
C ARG A 218 10.33 19.83 26.95
N GLN A 219 10.58 19.97 25.65
CA GLN A 219 9.89 20.98 24.85
C GLN A 219 8.39 20.64 24.73
N ALA A 220 8.02 19.37 24.55
CA ALA A 220 6.63 18.94 24.54
C ALA A 220 5.93 19.27 25.88
N ALA A 221 6.56 18.97 27.02
CA ALA A 221 6.04 19.28 28.34
C ALA A 221 5.85 20.79 28.57
N ARG A 222 6.73 21.63 28.00
CA ARG A 222 6.60 23.10 28.06
C ARG A 222 5.43 23.62 27.22
N SER A 223 5.21 23.02 26.03
CA SER A 223 4.11 23.41 25.13
C SER A 223 2.74 22.96 25.65
N ASP A 224 2.66 21.76 26.25
CA ASP A 224 1.47 21.26 26.91
C ASP A 224 1.82 20.49 28.19
N PRO A 225 1.81 21.14 29.36
CA PRO A 225 2.14 20.51 30.64
C PRO A 225 1.16 19.41 31.10
N LYS A 226 0.00 19.30 30.45
CA LYS A 226 -1.02 18.27 30.75
C LYS A 226 -1.00 17.10 29.80
N LEU A 227 -0.12 17.11 28.82
CA LEU A 227 -0.02 16.03 27.85
C LEU A 227 0.52 14.77 28.55
N PRO A 228 -0.26 13.66 28.60
CA PRO A 228 0.16 12.45 29.30
C PRO A 228 1.32 11.75 28.56
N GLU A 229 1.96 10.84 29.27
CA GLU A 229 3.05 9.97 28.78
C GLU A 229 4.40 10.69 28.52
N ILE A 230 4.48 12.01 28.55
CA ILE A 230 5.74 12.73 28.35
C ILE A 230 6.66 12.51 29.56
N HIS A 231 6.12 12.72 30.75
CA HIS A 231 6.88 12.54 31.99
C HIS A 231 7.24 11.07 32.25
N LEU A 232 6.35 10.12 31.85
CA LEU A 232 6.68 8.70 31.86
C LEU A 232 7.86 8.37 30.95
N ALA A 233 7.87 8.92 29.73
CA ALA A 233 8.97 8.71 28.79
C ALA A 233 10.29 9.27 29.32
N LEU A 234 10.30 10.48 29.89
CA LEU A 234 11.47 11.07 30.53
C LEU A 234 11.96 10.23 31.68
N ALA A 235 11.06 9.77 32.57
CA ALA A 235 11.41 8.89 33.69
C ALA A 235 12.10 7.59 33.25
N LEU A 236 11.57 6.97 32.18
CA LEU A 236 12.17 5.75 31.61
C LEU A 236 13.55 6.02 31.02
N ILE A 237 13.74 7.13 30.31
CA ILE A 237 15.07 7.53 29.78
C ILE A 237 16.06 7.78 30.93
N TYR A 238 15.64 8.51 31.95
CA TYR A 238 16.55 8.78 33.09
C TYR A 238 16.85 7.52 33.88
N LEU A 239 15.93 6.58 34.02
CA LEU A 239 16.17 5.27 34.62
C LEU A 239 17.25 4.50 33.85
N GLU A 240 17.14 4.47 32.52
CA GLU A 240 18.12 3.81 31.64
C GLU A 240 19.51 4.46 31.76
N LEU A 241 19.56 5.79 31.88
CA LEU A 241 20.76 6.54 32.09
C LEU A 241 21.28 6.50 33.56
N LYS A 242 20.63 5.74 34.46
CA LYS A 242 20.94 5.63 35.91
C LYS A 242 20.85 6.96 36.64
N ARG A 243 20.09 7.91 36.12
CA ARG A 243 19.81 9.21 36.72
C ARG A 243 18.56 9.11 37.59
N TYR A 244 18.68 8.39 38.71
CA TYR A 244 17.53 7.96 39.51
C TYR A 244 16.72 9.10 40.12
N ASP A 245 17.38 10.23 40.51
CA ASP A 245 16.71 11.38 41.07
C ASP A 245 15.84 12.09 40.01
N ASP A 246 16.39 12.32 38.83
CA ASP A 246 15.64 12.89 37.73
C ASP A 246 14.46 11.97 37.30
N ALA A 247 14.73 10.65 37.29
CA ALA A 247 13.67 9.67 36.96
C ALA A 247 12.52 9.70 37.99
N MET A 248 12.85 9.89 39.28
CA MET A 248 11.85 9.98 40.35
C MET A 248 11.03 11.26 40.24
N GLU A 249 11.66 12.40 39.95
CA GLU A 249 10.98 13.67 39.75
C GLU A 249 9.94 13.55 38.61
N GLU A 250 10.34 13.02 37.47
CA GLU A 250 9.48 12.92 36.30
C GLU A 250 8.34 11.91 36.51
N ILE A 251 8.57 10.76 37.16
CA ILE A 251 7.52 9.79 37.40
C ILE A 251 6.46 10.30 38.40
N GLU A 252 6.88 11.16 39.36
CA GLU A 252 5.93 11.81 40.27
C GLU A 252 5.06 12.85 39.55
N LEU A 253 5.60 13.55 38.55
CA LEU A 253 4.84 14.45 37.71
C LEU A 253 3.79 13.65 36.88
N GLU A 254 4.17 12.53 36.28
CA GLU A 254 3.23 11.66 35.54
C GLU A 254 2.11 11.18 36.45
N LEU A 255 2.41 10.71 37.66
CA LEU A 255 1.42 10.22 38.62
C LEU A 255 0.50 11.33 39.16
N LYS A 256 0.93 12.60 39.14
CA LYS A 256 0.03 13.73 39.43
C LYS A 256 -0.96 13.97 38.30
N LEU A 257 -0.55 13.74 37.03
CA LEU A 257 -1.41 13.88 35.85
C LEU A 257 -2.35 12.69 35.70
N VAL A 258 -1.82 11.48 35.89
CA VAL A 258 -2.56 10.22 35.68
C VAL A 258 -2.33 9.29 36.89
N PRO A 259 -3.01 9.50 38.03
CA PRO A 259 -2.79 8.72 39.27
C PRO A 259 -3.02 7.22 39.11
N GLU A 260 -3.95 6.83 38.24
CA GLU A 260 -4.33 5.44 38.00
C GLU A 260 -3.44 4.73 36.94
N SER A 261 -2.38 5.36 36.47
CA SER A 261 -1.47 4.76 35.49
C SER A 261 -0.68 3.62 36.13
N LYS A 262 -1.07 2.39 35.83
CA LYS A 262 -0.38 1.18 36.29
C LYS A 262 1.10 1.17 35.86
N THR A 263 1.35 1.56 34.60
CA THR A 263 2.72 1.63 34.05
C THR A 263 3.57 2.63 34.84
N ALA A 264 3.05 3.80 35.17
CA ALA A 264 3.79 4.79 35.96
C ALA A 264 4.05 4.30 37.39
N GLN A 265 3.08 3.66 38.03
CA GLN A 265 3.25 3.05 39.36
C GLN A 265 4.31 1.93 39.38
N GLU A 266 4.31 1.06 38.37
CA GLU A 266 5.33 0.01 38.21
C GLU A 266 6.71 0.62 37.94
N THR A 267 6.78 1.65 37.10
CA THR A 267 8.03 2.36 36.81
C THR A 267 8.59 3.03 38.05
N LYS A 268 7.77 3.64 38.89
CA LYS A 268 8.20 4.21 40.17
C LYS A 268 8.86 3.16 41.06
N LYS A 269 8.23 1.99 41.22
CA LYS A 269 8.84 0.87 42.00
C LYS A 269 10.18 0.42 41.44
N LYS A 270 10.33 0.37 40.10
CA LYS A 270 11.59 0.03 39.44
C LYS A 270 12.69 1.06 39.75
N ILE A 271 12.35 2.35 39.69
CA ILE A 271 13.28 3.42 40.00
C ILE A 271 13.74 3.33 41.47
N GLU A 272 12.81 3.16 42.43
CA GLU A 272 13.12 3.01 43.85
C GLU A 272 14.07 1.83 44.12
N ALA A 273 13.77 0.65 43.51
CA ALA A 273 14.61 -0.54 43.64
C ALA A 273 16.01 -0.33 43.05
N ALA A 274 16.11 0.28 41.87
CA ALA A 274 17.37 0.55 41.19
C ALA A 274 18.23 1.58 41.98
N LYS A 275 17.62 2.61 42.56
CA LYS A 275 18.28 3.62 43.39
C LYS A 275 18.84 2.98 44.67
N ALA A 276 18.04 2.14 45.35
CA ALA A 276 18.47 1.44 46.55
C ALA A 276 19.66 0.49 46.30
N ALA A 277 19.65 -0.22 45.17
CA ALA A 277 20.75 -1.10 44.77
C ALA A 277 22.05 -0.35 44.42
N SER A 278 21.96 0.89 43.94
CA SER A 278 23.14 1.71 43.60
C SER A 278 23.78 2.40 44.78
N SER A 279 23.11 2.39 45.96
CA SER A 279 23.59 3.02 47.19
C SER A 279 24.29 2.03 48.14
N GLN A 280 24.32 0.74 47.73
CA GLN A 280 25.07 -0.35 48.40
C GLN A 280 26.41 -0.59 47.72
#